data_afcda0e66e90c42d28439b0467c30db2
#
_entry.id   afcda0e66e90c42d28439b0467c30db2
#
_cell.length_a   1.000
_cell.length_b   1.000
_cell.length_c   1.000
_cell.angle_alpha   90.00
_cell.angle_beta   90.00
_cell.angle_gamma   90.00
#
_symmetry.space_group_name_H-M   'P 1'
#
loop_
_entity.id
_entity.type
_entity.pdbx_description
1 polymer ?
#
loop_
_entity_poly.entity_id
_entity_poly.type
_entity_poly.pdbx_seq_one_letter_code
_entity_poly.pdbx_strand_id
1 'polypeptide(L)'
;MRDFVLLVGVMAALAVLGIGQDAGDAARVAIRKVIEEQQSAWNRQDLEGFMAGYWNSPELTFFSGGRESKGWQAALDRYKKNYQGAGHEMGKLEFANLRIEMLGPDAAFVRGEFHLTMSDGKTLHGLFTLVFRKFPEGWKIVHDHSAGE
;
A
#
# COMPACT_ATOMS: atom_id res chain seq x y z
N MET A 1 53.66 -5.29 0.58
CA MET A 1 52.64 -5.99 -0.23
C MET A 1 51.45 -6.54 0.58
N ARG A 2 51.45 -6.45 1.92
CA ARG A 2 50.32 -6.95 2.76
C ARG A 2 49.19 -5.92 2.98
N ASP A 3 49.47 -4.63 2.76
CA ASP A 3 48.50 -3.57 3.07
C ASP A 3 47.57 -3.19 1.92
N PHE A 4 47.87 -3.62 0.69
CA PHE A 4 47.08 -3.30 -0.50
C PHE A 4 45.83 -4.18 -0.69
N VAL A 5 45.81 -5.39 -0.10
CA VAL A 5 44.69 -6.33 -0.22
C VAL A 5 43.54 -5.96 0.74
N LEU A 6 43.86 -5.32 1.88
CA LEU A 6 42.83 -4.95 2.87
C LEU A 6 41.98 -3.74 2.42
N LEU A 7 42.57 -2.82 1.64
CA LEU A 7 41.88 -1.61 1.18
C LEU A 7 40.81 -1.89 0.10
N VAL A 8 41.07 -2.88 -0.77
CA VAL A 8 40.13 -3.25 -1.84
C VAL A 8 38.90 -3.96 -1.31
N GLY A 9 39.04 -4.76 -0.24
CA GLY A 9 37.93 -5.46 0.39
C GLY A 9 36.94 -4.54 1.11
N VAL A 10 37.42 -3.46 1.74
CA VAL A 10 36.60 -2.49 2.46
C VAL A 10 35.80 -1.61 1.49
N MET A 11 36.39 -1.21 0.35
CA MET A 11 35.67 -0.41 -0.65
C MET A 11 34.56 -1.19 -1.35
N ALA A 12 34.76 -2.48 -1.61
CA ALA A 12 33.72 -3.33 -2.23
C ALA A 12 32.52 -3.54 -1.28
N ALA A 13 32.75 -3.70 0.02
CA ALA A 13 31.68 -3.87 1.02
C ALA A 13 30.85 -2.58 1.19
N LEU A 14 31.47 -1.41 1.15
CA LEU A 14 30.77 -0.11 1.24
C LEU A 14 29.89 0.17 0.00
N ALA A 15 30.36 -0.20 -1.18
CA ALA A 15 29.59 -0.03 -2.42
C ALA A 15 28.32 -0.92 -2.45
N VAL A 16 28.40 -2.15 -1.95
CA VAL A 16 27.26 -3.08 -1.89
C VAL A 16 26.22 -2.60 -0.88
N LEU A 17 26.62 -2.02 0.25
CA LEU A 17 25.70 -1.46 1.23
C LEU A 17 24.97 -0.22 0.69
N GLY A 18 25.64 0.64 -0.07
CA GLY A 18 25.03 1.82 -0.68
C GLY A 18 23.96 1.46 -1.73
N ILE A 19 24.20 0.50 -2.58
CA ILE A 19 23.26 0.05 -3.63
C ILE A 19 21.97 -0.54 -3.00
N GLY A 20 22.10 -1.29 -1.91
CA GLY A 20 20.94 -1.89 -1.22
C GLY A 20 20.07 -0.84 -0.54
N GLN A 21 20.65 0.22 -0.01
CA GLN A 21 19.93 1.33 0.64
C GLN A 21 19.17 2.18 -0.38
N ASP A 22 19.80 2.54 -1.48
CA ASP A 22 19.19 3.30 -2.58
C ASP A 22 17.99 2.54 -3.20
N ALA A 23 18.13 1.22 -3.39
CA ALA A 23 17.03 0.39 -3.91
C ALA A 23 15.85 0.31 -2.94
N GLY A 24 16.11 0.25 -1.63
CA GLY A 24 15.09 0.26 -0.59
C GLY A 24 14.34 1.59 -0.54
N ASP A 25 15.03 2.71 -0.70
CA ASP A 25 14.44 4.04 -0.69
C ASP A 25 13.59 4.28 -1.95
N ALA A 26 14.05 3.85 -3.11
CA ALA A 26 13.28 3.88 -4.35
C ALA A 26 11.99 3.04 -4.25
N ALA A 27 12.05 1.87 -3.60
CA ALA A 27 10.88 1.04 -3.35
C ALA A 27 9.86 1.73 -2.43
N ARG A 28 10.31 2.36 -1.35
CA ARG A 28 9.43 3.14 -0.44
C ARG A 28 8.73 4.29 -1.15
N VAL A 29 9.44 5.01 -2.02
CA VAL A 29 8.86 6.08 -2.85
C VAL A 29 7.80 5.51 -3.78
N ALA A 30 8.07 4.41 -4.46
CA ALA A 30 7.12 3.76 -5.37
C ALA A 30 5.87 3.26 -4.64
N ILE A 31 6.01 2.64 -3.47
CA ILE A 31 4.88 2.19 -2.64
C ILE A 31 4.04 3.37 -2.15
N ARG A 32 4.67 4.43 -1.66
CA ARG A 32 3.98 5.66 -1.26
C ARG A 32 3.15 6.23 -2.40
N LYS A 33 3.70 6.27 -3.61
CA LYS A 33 3.00 6.74 -4.80
C LYS A 33 1.74 5.92 -5.09
N VAL A 34 1.77 4.59 -4.95
CA VAL A 34 0.58 3.74 -5.11
C VAL A 34 -0.53 4.17 -4.14
N ILE A 35 -0.20 4.42 -2.87
CA ILE A 35 -1.16 4.85 -1.85
C ILE A 35 -1.71 6.26 -2.14
N GLU A 36 -0.89 7.17 -2.60
CA GLU A 36 -1.30 8.53 -3.00
C GLU A 36 -2.21 8.50 -4.25
N GLU A 37 -1.93 7.63 -5.20
CA GLU A 37 -2.78 7.40 -6.37
C GLU A 37 -4.14 6.80 -5.98
N GLN A 38 -4.17 5.87 -5.02
CA GLN A 38 -5.42 5.35 -4.46
C GLN A 38 -6.24 6.45 -3.80
N GLN A 39 -5.66 7.28 -2.95
CA GLN A 39 -6.35 8.41 -2.33
C GLN A 39 -6.91 9.37 -3.39
N SER A 40 -6.12 9.67 -4.40
CA SER A 40 -6.54 10.55 -5.50
C SER A 40 -7.69 9.94 -6.31
N ALA A 41 -7.65 8.65 -6.61
CA ALA A 41 -8.71 7.93 -7.31
C ALA A 41 -10.01 7.92 -6.49
N TRP A 42 -9.93 7.60 -5.20
CA TRP A 42 -11.07 7.66 -4.29
C TRP A 42 -11.74 9.04 -4.30
N ASN A 43 -10.94 10.10 -4.14
CA ASN A 43 -11.44 11.47 -4.03
C ASN A 43 -12.07 12.03 -5.31
N ARG A 44 -11.85 11.38 -6.47
CA ARG A 44 -12.60 11.62 -7.71
C ARG A 44 -13.66 10.55 -8.00
N GLN A 45 -14.00 9.71 -7.00
CA GLN A 45 -15.02 8.66 -7.05
C GLN A 45 -14.73 7.54 -8.06
N ASP A 46 -13.45 7.31 -8.34
CA ASP A 46 -12.94 6.29 -9.25
C ASP A 46 -12.53 5.03 -8.45
N LEU A 47 -13.48 4.15 -8.15
CA LEU A 47 -13.19 2.91 -7.41
C LEU A 47 -12.32 1.93 -8.19
N GLU A 48 -12.40 1.89 -9.50
CA GLU A 48 -11.52 1.03 -10.31
C GLU A 48 -10.09 1.53 -10.27
N GLY A 49 -9.89 2.86 -10.35
CA GLY A 49 -8.59 3.49 -10.12
C GLY A 49 -8.02 3.26 -8.72
N PHE A 50 -8.88 3.28 -7.69
CA PHE A 50 -8.50 2.92 -6.33
C PHE A 50 -8.04 1.46 -6.25
N MET A 51 -8.81 0.54 -6.86
CA MET A 51 -8.50 -0.89 -6.90
C MET A 51 -7.29 -1.24 -7.77
N ALA A 52 -6.83 -0.34 -8.63
CA ALA A 52 -5.61 -0.53 -9.42
C ALA A 52 -4.34 -0.65 -8.55
N GLY A 53 -4.35 -0.16 -7.31
CA GLY A 53 -3.29 -0.36 -6.32
C GLY A 53 -3.19 -1.78 -5.78
N TYR A 54 -4.26 -2.57 -5.91
CA TYR A 54 -4.32 -3.96 -5.48
C TYR A 54 -3.92 -4.92 -6.60
N TRP A 55 -3.34 -6.04 -6.20
CA TRP A 55 -3.04 -7.14 -7.08
C TRP A 55 -4.32 -7.73 -7.68
N ASN A 56 -4.46 -7.67 -9.00
CA ASN A 56 -5.61 -8.22 -9.71
C ASN A 56 -5.50 -9.75 -9.79
N SER A 57 -5.90 -10.41 -8.72
CA SER A 57 -5.80 -11.86 -8.55
C SER A 57 -6.95 -12.40 -7.71
N PRO A 58 -7.38 -13.65 -7.94
CA PRO A 58 -8.30 -14.34 -7.04
C PRO A 58 -7.67 -14.62 -5.65
N GLU A 59 -6.36 -14.50 -5.51
CA GLU A 59 -5.64 -14.72 -4.24
C GLU A 59 -5.46 -13.46 -3.39
N LEU A 60 -5.88 -12.29 -3.86
CA LEU A 60 -5.94 -11.08 -3.04
C LEU A 60 -6.82 -11.33 -1.80
N THR A 61 -6.34 -10.93 -0.63
CA THR A 61 -7.11 -11.01 0.62
C THR A 61 -7.35 -9.64 1.21
N PHE A 62 -8.55 -9.43 1.71
CA PHE A 62 -8.97 -8.20 2.38
C PHE A 62 -9.77 -8.54 3.64
N PHE A 63 -9.28 -8.09 4.80
CA PHE A 63 -9.91 -8.29 6.11
C PHE A 63 -10.50 -6.98 6.62
N SER A 64 -11.78 -6.98 6.96
CA SER A 64 -12.42 -5.84 7.60
C SER A 64 -13.72 -6.25 8.28
N GLY A 65 -14.00 -5.68 9.45
CA GLY A 65 -15.23 -5.93 10.20
C GLY A 65 -15.42 -7.41 10.55
N GLY A 66 -14.34 -8.15 10.85
CA GLY A 66 -14.38 -9.57 11.17
C GLY A 66 -14.69 -10.48 9.97
N ARG A 67 -14.56 -9.98 8.75
CA ARG A 67 -14.86 -10.71 7.51
C ARG A 67 -13.67 -10.70 6.57
N GLU A 68 -13.48 -11.80 5.85
CA GLU A 68 -12.57 -11.90 4.72
C GLU A 68 -13.33 -11.68 3.41
N SER A 69 -12.73 -10.88 2.51
CA SER A 69 -13.04 -10.86 1.08
C SER A 69 -11.83 -11.40 0.34
N LYS A 70 -12.03 -12.46 -0.47
CA LYS A 70 -10.97 -13.06 -1.25
C LYS A 70 -11.19 -12.79 -2.73
N GLY A 71 -10.15 -12.28 -3.38
CA GLY A 71 -10.15 -11.93 -4.79
C GLY A 71 -10.41 -10.45 -5.06
N TRP A 72 -9.77 -9.94 -6.11
CA TRP A 72 -9.84 -8.54 -6.52
C TRP A 72 -11.28 -8.12 -6.88
N GLN A 73 -12.00 -8.94 -7.62
CA GLN A 73 -13.38 -8.63 -8.03
C GLN A 73 -14.31 -8.56 -6.81
N ALA A 74 -14.18 -9.51 -5.87
CA ALA A 74 -14.99 -9.51 -4.65
C ALA A 74 -14.72 -8.28 -3.77
N ALA A 75 -13.47 -7.81 -3.72
CA ALA A 75 -13.14 -6.57 -3.03
C ALA A 75 -13.77 -5.35 -3.73
N LEU A 76 -13.67 -5.24 -5.04
CA LEU A 76 -14.30 -4.16 -5.82
C LEU A 76 -15.83 -4.14 -5.63
N ASP A 77 -16.50 -5.30 -5.73
CA ASP A 77 -17.95 -5.41 -5.57
C ASP A 77 -18.41 -4.98 -4.17
N ARG A 78 -17.62 -5.34 -3.15
CA ARG A 78 -17.85 -4.88 -1.78
C ARG A 78 -17.71 -3.37 -1.64
N TYR A 79 -16.68 -2.75 -2.23
CA TYR A 79 -16.53 -1.30 -2.24
C TYR A 79 -17.68 -0.60 -2.96
N LYS A 80 -18.08 -1.09 -4.15
CA LYS A 80 -19.23 -0.56 -4.89
C LYS A 80 -20.50 -0.60 -4.05
N LYS A 81 -20.77 -1.73 -3.40
CA LYS A 81 -21.94 -1.90 -2.53
C LYS A 81 -21.94 -0.94 -1.34
N ASN A 82 -20.78 -0.77 -0.69
CA ASN A 82 -20.69 0.00 0.56
C ASN A 82 -20.61 1.51 0.34
N TYR A 83 -20.09 1.97 -0.81
CA TYR A 83 -19.78 3.36 -1.03
C TYR A 83 -20.43 4.00 -2.27
N GLN A 84 -20.93 3.19 -3.22
CA GLN A 84 -21.63 3.67 -4.41
C GLN A 84 -23.05 3.11 -4.53
N GLY A 85 -23.51 2.29 -3.57
CA GLY A 85 -24.88 1.81 -3.50
C GLY A 85 -25.87 2.94 -3.19
N ALA A 86 -27.16 2.69 -3.43
CA ALA A 86 -28.21 3.67 -3.15
C ALA A 86 -28.19 4.13 -1.68
N GLY A 87 -28.14 5.44 -1.46
CA GLY A 87 -28.06 6.04 -0.11
C GLY A 87 -26.66 6.01 0.52
N HIS A 88 -25.63 5.62 -0.22
CA HIS A 88 -24.24 5.65 0.21
C HIS A 88 -23.44 6.72 -0.55
N GLU A 89 -22.35 7.16 0.06
CA GLU A 89 -21.38 8.08 -0.56
C GLU A 89 -19.95 7.62 -0.26
N MET A 90 -19.00 8.01 -1.09
CA MET A 90 -17.60 7.68 -0.90
C MET A 90 -16.93 8.56 0.17
N GLY A 91 -17.39 9.80 0.33
CA GLY A 91 -16.72 10.79 1.19
C GLY A 91 -15.34 11.18 0.67
N LYS A 92 -14.63 12.01 1.44
CA LYS A 92 -13.26 12.44 1.17
C LYS A 92 -12.29 11.60 2.00
N LEU A 93 -11.39 10.90 1.34
CA LEU A 93 -10.37 10.04 1.95
C LEU A 93 -9.05 10.79 2.12
N GLU A 94 -8.45 10.61 3.28
CA GLU A 94 -7.08 11.00 3.59
C GLU A 94 -6.36 9.84 4.28
N PHE A 95 -5.17 9.48 3.77
CA PHE A 95 -4.25 8.55 4.43
C PHE A 95 -3.20 9.34 5.21
N ALA A 96 -2.93 8.90 6.44
CA ALA A 96 -2.00 9.56 7.34
C ALA A 96 -1.05 8.57 8.02
N ASN A 97 0.02 9.10 8.60
CA ASN A 97 0.98 8.38 9.44
C ASN A 97 1.55 7.10 8.80
N LEU A 98 1.79 7.15 7.48
CA LEU A 98 2.32 6.02 6.71
C LEU A 98 3.71 5.61 7.17
N ARG A 99 3.86 4.35 7.57
CA ARG A 99 5.11 3.70 7.92
C ARG A 99 5.35 2.52 6.98
N ILE A 100 6.37 2.62 6.14
CA ILE A 100 6.71 1.64 5.11
C ILE A 100 7.98 0.90 5.55
N GLU A 101 7.85 -0.39 5.80
CA GLU A 101 8.94 -1.28 6.21
C GLU A 101 9.22 -2.29 5.09
N MET A 102 10.44 -2.28 4.56
CA MET A 102 10.86 -3.27 3.56
C MET A 102 11.12 -4.61 4.24
N LEU A 103 10.51 -5.67 3.74
CA LEU A 103 10.71 -7.04 4.19
C LEU A 103 11.65 -7.84 3.26
N GLY A 104 12.35 -7.13 2.40
CA GLY A 104 13.23 -7.66 1.37
C GLY A 104 13.11 -6.82 0.10
N PRO A 105 13.76 -7.22 -1.01
CA PRO A 105 13.77 -6.45 -2.25
C PRO A 105 12.40 -6.40 -2.94
N ASP A 106 11.52 -7.37 -2.70
CA ASP A 106 10.27 -7.57 -3.42
C ASP A 106 9.02 -7.59 -2.54
N ALA A 107 9.16 -7.29 -1.24
CA ALA A 107 8.05 -7.26 -0.30
C ALA A 107 8.18 -6.10 0.69
N ALA A 108 7.03 -5.56 1.11
CA ALA A 108 6.96 -4.52 2.12
C ALA A 108 5.71 -4.67 2.98
N PHE A 109 5.83 -4.20 4.22
CA PHE A 109 4.74 -4.06 5.18
C PHE A 109 4.46 -2.57 5.40
N VAL A 110 3.21 -2.16 5.25
CA VAL A 110 2.79 -0.78 5.45
C VAL A 110 1.76 -0.71 6.56
N ARG A 111 1.92 0.27 7.42
CA ARG A 111 0.97 0.64 8.48
C ARG A 111 0.57 2.09 8.28
N GLY A 112 -0.68 2.40 8.52
CA GLY A 112 -1.17 3.76 8.37
C GLY A 112 -2.54 3.96 8.99
N GLU A 113 -3.04 5.16 8.83
CA GLU A 113 -4.36 5.60 9.26
C GLU A 113 -5.16 6.05 8.04
N PHE A 114 -6.46 5.82 8.07
CA PHE A 114 -7.38 6.42 7.12
C PHE A 114 -8.38 7.32 7.84
N HIS A 115 -8.69 8.43 7.20
CA HIS A 115 -9.74 9.35 7.62
C HIS A 115 -10.70 9.56 6.46
N LEU A 116 -11.98 9.33 6.69
CA LEU A 116 -13.03 9.47 5.69
C LEU A 116 -14.04 10.49 6.20
N THR A 117 -14.17 11.62 5.50
CA THR A 117 -15.09 12.69 5.86
C THR A 117 -16.27 12.67 4.89
N MET A 118 -17.49 12.50 5.43
CA MET A 118 -18.73 12.49 4.68
C MET A 118 -19.24 13.92 4.39
N SER A 119 -20.17 14.07 3.46
CA SER A 119 -20.75 15.36 3.09
C SER A 119 -21.51 16.04 4.22
N ASP A 120 -22.06 15.27 5.15
CA ASP A 120 -22.73 15.76 6.36
C ASP A 120 -21.77 16.14 7.51
N GLY A 121 -20.45 16.05 7.26
CA GLY A 121 -19.40 16.34 8.23
C GLY A 121 -19.06 15.20 9.19
N LYS A 122 -19.75 14.07 9.11
CA LYS A 122 -19.34 12.87 9.88
C LYS A 122 -18.00 12.36 9.40
N THR A 123 -17.21 11.84 10.33
CA THR A 123 -15.91 11.25 10.05
C THR A 123 -15.89 9.79 10.49
N LEU A 124 -15.31 8.96 9.65
CA LEU A 124 -14.91 7.60 9.97
C LEU A 124 -13.39 7.55 9.93
N HIS A 125 -12.77 6.93 10.89
CA HIS A 125 -11.31 6.77 10.91
C HIS A 125 -10.93 5.38 11.37
N GLY A 126 -9.73 4.97 11.05
CA GLY A 126 -9.23 3.67 11.47
C GLY A 126 -7.78 3.44 11.08
N LEU A 127 -7.32 2.26 11.46
CA LEU A 127 -5.97 1.78 11.18
C LEU A 127 -6.00 0.77 10.05
N PHE A 128 -4.92 0.72 9.29
CA PHE A 128 -4.74 -0.33 8.31
C PHE A 128 -3.32 -0.90 8.32
N THR A 129 -3.23 -2.13 7.87
CA THR A 129 -1.98 -2.81 7.55
C THR A 129 -2.08 -3.39 6.14
N LEU A 130 -1.03 -3.17 5.33
CA LEU A 130 -0.96 -3.64 3.96
C LEU A 130 0.31 -4.47 3.79
N VAL A 131 0.20 -5.56 3.03
CA VAL A 131 1.36 -6.26 2.49
C VAL A 131 1.47 -5.93 1.01
N PHE A 132 2.61 -5.39 0.61
CA PHE A 132 2.95 -5.12 -0.78
C PHE A 132 3.90 -6.18 -1.32
N ARG A 133 3.74 -6.52 -2.59
CA ARG A 133 4.71 -7.29 -3.38
C ARG A 133 5.05 -6.56 -4.67
N LYS A 134 6.27 -6.74 -5.12
CA LYS A 134 6.74 -6.22 -6.41
C LYS A 134 6.43 -7.22 -7.51
N PHE A 135 5.80 -6.72 -8.56
CA PHE A 135 5.48 -7.43 -9.79
C PHE A 135 6.16 -6.72 -10.97
N PRO A 136 6.20 -7.32 -12.19
CA PRO A 136 6.72 -6.65 -13.38
C PRO A 136 6.04 -5.31 -13.68
N GLU A 137 4.75 -5.19 -13.39
CA GLU A 137 3.95 -3.96 -13.54
C GLU A 137 4.09 -2.97 -12.39
N GLY A 138 4.84 -3.29 -11.34
CA GLY A 138 5.07 -2.43 -10.18
C GLY A 138 4.64 -3.03 -8.85
N TRP A 139 4.60 -2.21 -7.82
CA TRP A 139 4.19 -2.59 -6.48
C TRP A 139 2.68 -2.69 -6.37
N LYS A 140 2.18 -3.81 -5.81
CA LYS A 140 0.74 -4.06 -5.60
C LYS A 140 0.47 -4.56 -4.19
N ILE A 141 -0.69 -4.17 -3.64
CA ILE A 141 -1.20 -4.68 -2.36
C ILE A 141 -1.71 -6.10 -2.60
N VAL A 142 -1.18 -7.07 -1.85
CA VAL A 142 -1.61 -8.48 -1.89
C VAL A 142 -2.45 -8.87 -0.69
N HIS A 143 -2.38 -8.09 0.38
CA HIS A 143 -3.22 -8.24 1.57
C HIS A 143 -3.51 -6.86 2.18
N ASP A 144 -4.76 -6.68 2.62
CA ASP A 144 -5.22 -5.50 3.35
C ASP A 144 -5.98 -5.96 4.60
N HIS A 145 -5.65 -5.35 5.73
CA HIS A 145 -6.47 -5.44 6.93
C HIS A 145 -6.76 -4.03 7.43
N SER A 146 -8.03 -3.65 7.34
CA SER A 146 -8.51 -2.34 7.76
C SER A 146 -9.54 -2.48 8.87
N ALA A 147 -9.34 -1.73 9.96
CA ALA A 147 -10.24 -1.66 11.10
C ALA A 147 -10.56 -0.19 11.39
N GLY A 148 -11.83 0.17 11.39
CA GLY A 148 -12.32 1.53 11.66
C GLY A 148 -13.44 1.56 12.67
N GLU A 149 -13.61 2.74 13.28
CA GLU A 149 -14.68 3.10 14.21
C GLU A 149 -15.51 4.25 13.64
#